data_3c5dd14c5c2aac81f1d8830c7ff16335
#
_entry.id   3c5dd14c5c2aac81f1d8830c7ff16335
#
_cell.length_a   1.000
_cell.length_b   1.000
_cell.length_c   1.000
_cell.angle_alpha   90.00
_cell.angle_beta   90.00
_cell.angle_gamma   90.00
#
_symmetry.space_group_name_H-M   'P 1'
#
loop_
_entity.id
_entity.type
_entity.pdbx_description
1 polymer ?
#
loop_
_entity_poly.entity_id
_entity_poly.type
_entity_poly.pdbx_seq_one_letter_code
_entity_poly.pdbx_strand_id
1 'polypeptide(L)'
;MIDALDVARMDRFWLDATRGRTGGLQLRFVPTMKPKAAHKNRLHLDLAGGPDWEAEVARLLTLGATRADIGQGDVPWDVLADPEGNEFCVLRPGHPGVLADSGLVAICLDVSEEERYAQRAFWQSQADWHAVESHDWGVRLRRAPASTVSLVMGPPAAPKEARNRLRLEVTQRDREPGEFLDASGNEFHVTG
;
A
#
# COMPACT_ATOMS: atom_id res chain seq x y z
N MET A 1 -6.64 -6.00 2.60
CA MET A 1 -6.40 -7.45 2.77
C MET A 1 -5.06 -7.83 2.17
N ILE A 2 -4.35 -8.74 2.81
CA ILE A 2 -3.03 -9.25 2.35
C ILE A 2 -3.08 -10.77 2.46
N ASP A 3 -2.81 -11.48 1.36
CA ASP A 3 -2.68 -12.93 1.40
C ASP A 3 -1.40 -13.32 2.15
N ALA A 4 -1.46 -14.29 3.06
CA ALA A 4 -0.35 -14.70 3.90
C ALA A 4 -0.26 -16.23 4.02
N LEU A 5 0.97 -16.77 3.92
CA LEU A 5 1.24 -18.18 4.20
C LEU A 5 1.19 -18.46 5.70
N ASP A 6 1.71 -17.52 6.51
CA ASP A 6 1.65 -17.52 7.95
C ASP A 6 0.99 -16.24 8.46
N VAL A 7 -0.33 -16.30 8.64
CA VAL A 7 -1.15 -15.16 9.09
C VAL A 7 -0.65 -14.59 10.41
N ALA A 8 -0.30 -15.44 11.38
CA ALA A 8 0.10 -14.98 12.71
C ALA A 8 1.48 -14.28 12.70
N ARG A 9 2.39 -14.74 11.85
CA ARG A 9 3.70 -14.10 11.64
C ARG A 9 3.54 -12.74 10.97
N MET A 10 2.72 -12.67 9.93
CA MET A 10 2.50 -11.45 9.17
C MET A 10 1.76 -10.39 9.99
N ASP A 11 0.76 -10.79 10.76
CA ASP A 11 0.04 -9.90 11.66
C ASP A 11 0.98 -9.26 12.69
N ARG A 12 1.83 -10.06 13.36
CA ARG A 12 2.85 -9.54 14.28
C ARG A 12 3.84 -8.61 13.59
N PHE A 13 4.39 -9.04 12.45
CA PHE A 13 5.34 -8.21 11.72
C PHE A 13 4.76 -6.82 11.42
N TRP A 14 3.57 -6.76 10.84
CA TRP A 14 2.96 -5.49 10.44
C TRP A 14 2.45 -4.66 11.63
N LEU A 15 2.02 -5.30 12.71
CA LEU A 15 1.71 -4.59 13.97
C LEU A 15 2.97 -3.87 14.49
N ASP A 16 4.10 -4.58 14.55
CA ASP A 16 5.37 -4.03 15.04
C ASP A 16 5.97 -3.04 14.02
N ALA A 17 5.91 -3.32 12.73
CA ALA A 17 6.41 -2.45 11.67
C ALA A 17 5.70 -1.10 11.67
N THR A 18 4.39 -1.09 11.78
CA THR A 18 3.58 0.15 11.86
C THR A 18 3.53 0.75 13.25
N ARG A 19 4.04 0.08 14.29
CA ARG A 19 3.87 0.45 15.71
C ARG A 19 2.38 0.62 16.07
N GLY A 20 1.50 -0.17 15.45
CA GLY A 20 0.05 -0.05 15.58
C GLY A 20 -0.55 1.23 14.97
N ARG A 21 0.24 2.04 14.24
CA ARG A 21 -0.19 3.31 13.64
C ARG A 21 -0.52 3.12 12.17
N THR A 22 -1.79 2.86 11.89
CA THR A 22 -2.30 2.58 10.53
C THR A 22 -3.23 3.68 10.01
N GLY A 23 -3.34 4.81 10.71
CA GLY A 23 -4.26 5.90 10.32
C GLY A 23 -5.73 5.49 10.30
N GLY A 24 -6.10 4.49 11.12
CA GLY A 24 -7.46 3.94 11.20
C GLY A 24 -7.79 2.90 10.12
N LEU A 25 -6.81 2.50 9.31
CA LEU A 25 -6.97 1.37 8.39
C LEU A 25 -6.75 0.04 9.11
N GLN A 26 -7.46 -1.00 8.70
CA GLN A 26 -7.24 -2.36 9.16
C GLN A 26 -6.38 -3.12 8.16
N LEU A 27 -5.23 -3.64 8.60
CA LEU A 27 -4.46 -4.62 7.86
C LEU A 27 -5.02 -6.00 8.21
N ARG A 28 -5.67 -6.65 7.27
CA ARG A 28 -6.27 -7.96 7.43
C ARG A 28 -5.51 -9.00 6.63
N PHE A 29 -4.99 -10.02 7.30
CA PHE A 29 -4.24 -11.12 6.67
C PHE A 29 -5.18 -12.29 6.39
N VAL A 30 -5.12 -12.82 5.18
CA VAL A 30 -5.99 -13.91 4.70
C VAL A 30 -5.11 -15.11 4.35
N PRO A 31 -5.42 -16.31 4.87
CA PRO A 31 -4.59 -17.49 4.62
C PRO A 31 -4.56 -17.85 3.14
N THR A 32 -3.38 -18.20 2.66
CA THR A 32 -3.15 -18.70 1.30
C THR A 32 -2.12 -19.82 1.31
N MET A 33 -2.18 -20.70 0.32
CA MET A 33 -1.12 -21.71 0.06
C MET A 33 -0.15 -21.26 -1.03
N LYS A 34 -0.38 -20.09 -1.65
CA LYS A 34 0.43 -19.59 -2.76
C LYS A 34 1.49 -18.63 -2.25
N PRO A 35 2.79 -18.91 -2.46
CA PRO A 35 3.84 -17.95 -2.17
C PRO A 35 3.71 -16.71 -3.06
N LYS A 36 4.36 -15.62 -2.66
CA LYS A 36 4.47 -14.43 -3.50
C LYS A 36 5.20 -14.79 -4.80
N ALA A 37 4.64 -14.33 -5.92
CA ALA A 37 5.29 -14.45 -7.21
C ALA A 37 6.52 -13.52 -7.31
N ALA A 38 7.41 -13.80 -8.27
CA ALA A 38 8.65 -13.03 -8.43
C ALA A 38 8.43 -11.58 -8.90
N HIS A 39 7.30 -11.32 -9.61
CA HIS A 39 7.00 -9.95 -10.07
C HIS A 39 6.59 -9.04 -8.90
N LYS A 40 6.84 -7.74 -9.07
CA LYS A 40 6.45 -6.69 -8.10
C LYS A 40 4.95 -6.69 -7.86
N ASN A 41 4.52 -6.51 -6.60
CA ASN A 41 3.13 -6.29 -6.28
C ASN A 41 2.65 -4.95 -6.88
N ARG A 42 1.46 -4.91 -7.44
CA ARG A 42 0.84 -3.66 -7.95
C ARG A 42 0.33 -2.75 -6.83
N LEU A 43 0.07 -3.33 -5.65
CA LEU A 43 -0.20 -2.59 -4.43
C LEU A 43 0.93 -2.83 -3.44
N HIS A 44 1.37 -1.75 -2.79
CA HIS A 44 2.32 -1.81 -1.69
C HIS A 44 1.98 -0.76 -0.62
N LEU A 45 2.62 -0.87 0.52
CA LEU A 45 2.44 0.02 1.65
C LEU A 45 3.66 0.92 1.80
N ASP A 46 3.45 2.17 2.21
CA ASP A 46 4.53 3.09 2.56
C ASP A 46 4.48 3.42 4.04
N LEU A 47 5.63 3.29 4.68
CA LEU A 47 5.84 3.67 6.08
C LEU A 47 6.62 4.99 6.17
N ALA A 48 6.35 5.78 7.20
CA ALA A 48 7.20 6.91 7.54
C ALA A 48 8.51 6.42 8.18
N GLY A 49 9.64 6.86 7.65
CA GLY A 49 10.96 6.57 8.22
C GLY A 49 11.28 7.37 9.47
N GLY A 50 10.51 8.45 9.72
CA GLY A 50 10.77 9.33 10.85
C GLY A 50 12.02 10.20 10.68
N PRO A 51 12.41 10.95 11.73
CA PRO A 51 13.60 11.80 11.69
C PRO A 51 14.89 11.04 11.47
N ASP A 52 14.98 9.81 11.98
CA ASP A 52 16.12 8.89 11.83
C ASP A 52 15.65 7.66 11.03
N TRP A 53 15.48 7.84 9.70
CA TRP A 53 14.98 6.77 8.84
C TRP A 53 15.96 5.60 8.72
N GLU A 54 17.27 5.81 8.90
CA GLU A 54 18.27 4.76 8.85
C GLU A 54 18.10 3.80 10.04
N ALA A 55 17.86 4.36 11.24
CA ALA A 55 17.54 3.55 12.41
C ALA A 55 16.20 2.84 12.26
N GLU A 56 15.20 3.46 11.63
CA GLU A 56 13.92 2.82 11.35
C GLU A 56 14.07 1.66 10.37
N VAL A 57 14.83 1.84 9.28
CA VAL A 57 15.16 0.75 8.34
C VAL A 57 15.90 -0.38 9.08
N ALA A 58 16.90 -0.07 9.91
CA ALA A 58 17.62 -1.08 10.70
C ALA A 58 16.66 -1.85 11.64
N ARG A 59 15.74 -1.15 12.29
CA ARG A 59 14.69 -1.77 13.13
C ARG A 59 13.81 -2.73 12.34
N LEU A 60 13.33 -2.32 11.16
CA LEU A 60 12.49 -3.17 10.30
C LEU A 60 13.22 -4.43 9.85
N LEU A 61 14.52 -4.32 9.54
CA LEU A 61 15.36 -5.48 9.22
C LEU A 61 15.47 -6.44 10.42
N THR A 62 15.56 -5.93 11.65
CA THR A 62 15.57 -6.80 12.86
C THR A 62 14.22 -7.49 13.10
N LEU A 63 13.12 -6.94 12.63
CA LEU A 63 11.79 -7.56 12.67
C LEU A 63 11.62 -8.67 11.62
N GLY A 64 12.56 -8.81 10.68
CA GLY A 64 12.54 -9.83 9.65
C GLY A 64 12.23 -9.33 8.24
N ALA A 65 12.19 -8.01 8.03
CA ALA A 65 12.21 -7.46 6.67
C ALA A 65 13.55 -7.73 5.99
N THR A 66 13.57 -7.67 4.68
CA THR A 66 14.79 -7.75 3.86
C THR A 66 14.85 -6.56 2.90
N ARG A 67 16.04 -6.17 2.46
CA ARG A 67 16.16 -5.16 1.40
C ARG A 67 15.68 -5.75 0.08
N ALA A 68 14.94 -4.95 -0.69
CA ALA A 68 14.46 -5.33 -2.01
C ALA A 68 14.93 -4.32 -3.06
N ASP A 69 15.26 -4.84 -4.24
CA ASP A 69 15.53 -4.06 -5.44
C ASP A 69 14.43 -4.39 -6.46
N ILE A 70 13.65 -3.39 -6.82
CA ILE A 70 12.58 -3.45 -7.80
C ILE A 70 12.88 -2.61 -9.04
N GLY A 71 14.14 -2.23 -9.22
CA GLY A 71 14.58 -1.36 -10.30
C GLY A 71 14.30 0.13 -10.08
N GLN A 72 14.08 0.55 -8.82
CA GLN A 72 13.69 1.93 -8.49
C GLN A 72 14.80 2.97 -8.68
N GLY A 73 16.08 2.54 -8.77
CA GLY A 73 17.21 3.45 -8.88
C GLY A 73 17.43 4.32 -7.64
N ASP A 74 17.91 5.55 -7.84
CA ASP A 74 18.10 6.52 -6.73
C ASP A 74 16.79 7.29 -6.49
N VAL A 75 16.15 6.98 -5.38
CA VAL A 75 14.83 7.53 -4.99
C VAL A 75 14.85 7.95 -3.51
N PRO A 76 13.99 8.90 -3.08
CA PRO A 76 13.96 9.39 -1.70
C PRO A 76 13.22 8.46 -0.73
N TRP A 77 13.31 7.17 -0.91
CA TRP A 77 12.81 6.12 -0.01
C TRP A 77 13.65 4.87 -0.10
N ASP A 78 13.52 3.99 0.89
CA ASP A 78 14.13 2.66 0.89
C ASP A 78 13.07 1.62 0.57
N VAL A 79 13.37 0.64 -0.29
CA VAL A 79 12.48 -0.47 -0.60
C VAL A 79 12.89 -1.68 0.22
N LEU A 80 11.94 -2.21 0.97
CA LEU A 80 12.07 -3.43 1.76
C LEU A 80 11.02 -4.45 1.32
N ALA A 81 11.23 -5.68 1.73
CA ALA A 81 10.23 -6.75 1.62
C ALA A 81 9.91 -7.28 3.02
N ASP A 82 8.64 -7.56 3.27
CA ASP A 82 8.19 -8.21 4.49
C ASP A 82 8.65 -9.69 4.56
N PRO A 83 8.41 -10.41 5.66
CA PRO A 83 8.87 -11.80 5.80
C PRO A 83 8.34 -12.79 4.75
N GLU A 84 7.35 -12.41 3.96
CA GLU A 84 6.81 -13.20 2.85
C GLU A 84 7.13 -12.61 1.48
N GLY A 85 7.99 -11.59 1.42
CA GLY A 85 8.48 -10.99 0.19
C GLY A 85 7.57 -9.92 -0.41
N ASN A 86 6.55 -9.43 0.31
CA ASN A 86 5.76 -8.31 -0.17
C ASN A 86 6.55 -7.01 -0.03
N GLU A 87 6.75 -6.30 -1.13
CA GLU A 87 7.49 -5.04 -1.17
C GLU A 87 6.73 -3.95 -0.42
N PHE A 88 7.48 -3.09 0.27
CA PHE A 88 6.97 -1.87 0.90
C PHE A 88 8.07 -0.81 0.94
N CYS A 89 7.69 0.47 1.05
CA CYS A 89 8.64 1.56 1.09
C CYS A 89 8.75 2.17 2.49
N VAL A 90 9.94 2.68 2.79
CA VAL A 90 10.19 3.53 3.96
C VAL A 90 10.56 4.91 3.45
N LEU A 91 9.65 5.86 3.59
CA LEU A 91 9.80 7.22 3.07
C LEU A 91 10.73 8.02 3.96
N ARG A 92 11.71 8.69 3.34
CA ARG A 92 12.70 9.52 4.05
C ARG A 92 12.09 10.85 4.53
N PRO A 93 12.70 11.50 5.54
CA PRO A 93 12.27 12.81 6.00
C PRO A 93 12.21 13.83 4.85
N GLY A 94 11.19 14.69 4.86
CA GLY A 94 10.97 15.68 3.82
C GLY A 94 10.25 15.17 2.56
N HIS A 95 9.98 13.86 2.46
CA HIS A 95 9.13 13.36 1.39
C HIS A 95 7.69 13.91 1.54
N PRO A 96 7.08 14.49 0.46
CA PRO A 96 5.77 15.17 0.57
C PRO A 96 4.62 14.24 0.98
N GLY A 97 4.81 12.92 0.89
CA GLY A 97 3.85 11.91 1.35
C GLY A 97 3.88 11.63 2.85
N VAL A 98 4.90 12.12 3.56
CA VAL A 98 5.06 11.88 5.00
C VAL A 98 4.26 12.89 5.79
N LEU A 99 3.15 12.44 6.37
CA LEU A 99 2.22 13.26 7.17
C LEU A 99 2.22 12.86 8.65
N ALA A 100 3.07 11.92 9.02
CA ALA A 100 3.25 11.43 10.38
C ALA A 100 4.71 11.00 10.58
N ASP A 101 5.20 11.05 11.82
CA ASP A 101 6.58 10.68 12.12
C ASP A 101 6.84 9.17 12.17
N SER A 102 5.81 8.35 12.09
CA SER A 102 5.93 6.89 12.09
C SER A 102 4.64 6.20 11.68
N GLY A 103 4.75 4.93 11.29
CA GLY A 103 3.63 4.09 10.91
C GLY A 103 3.27 4.20 9.44
N LEU A 104 2.08 3.73 9.09
CA LEU A 104 1.58 3.72 7.72
C LEU A 104 1.23 5.15 7.27
N VAL A 105 1.71 5.55 6.10
CA VAL A 105 1.44 6.87 5.51
C VAL A 105 0.81 6.79 4.13
N ALA A 106 0.98 5.67 3.40
CA ALA A 106 0.26 5.48 2.15
C ALA A 106 -0.02 4.01 1.84
N ILE A 107 -1.06 3.80 1.05
CA ILE A 107 -1.26 2.63 0.21
C ILE A 107 -0.98 3.10 -1.21
N CYS A 108 -0.02 2.48 -1.89
CA CYS A 108 0.31 2.81 -3.26
C CYS A 108 -0.31 1.77 -4.20
N LEU A 109 -0.97 2.25 -5.23
CA LEU A 109 -1.52 1.46 -6.33
C LEU A 109 -0.82 1.87 -7.61
N ASP A 110 -0.06 0.95 -8.18
CA ASP A 110 0.60 1.16 -9.46
C ASP A 110 -0.44 1.18 -10.59
N VAL A 111 -0.53 2.29 -11.28
CA VAL A 111 -1.41 2.48 -12.44
C VAL A 111 -0.64 3.16 -13.56
N SER A 112 -1.01 2.88 -14.80
CA SER A 112 -0.41 3.57 -15.94
C SER A 112 -0.78 5.06 -15.96
N GLU A 113 -0.01 5.83 -16.68
CA GLU A 113 -0.26 7.27 -16.80
C GLU A 113 -1.64 7.54 -17.42
N GLU A 114 -2.05 6.74 -18.40
CA GLU A 114 -3.33 6.87 -19.09
C GLU A 114 -4.52 6.50 -18.18
N GLU A 115 -4.32 5.53 -17.28
CA GLU A 115 -5.38 5.01 -16.41
C GLU A 115 -5.59 5.84 -15.13
N ARG A 116 -4.64 6.69 -14.73
CA ARG A 116 -4.66 7.38 -13.43
C ARG A 116 -5.93 8.19 -13.15
N TYR A 117 -6.49 8.84 -14.17
CA TYR A 117 -7.71 9.63 -13.98
C TYR A 117 -8.96 8.75 -13.86
N ALA A 118 -9.02 7.66 -14.63
CA ALA A 118 -10.10 6.68 -14.50
C ALA A 118 -10.06 6.02 -13.12
N GLN A 119 -8.89 5.66 -12.64
CA GLN A 119 -8.68 5.11 -11.30
C GLN A 119 -9.05 6.11 -10.20
N ARG A 120 -8.66 7.36 -10.35
CA ARG A 120 -9.09 8.42 -9.44
C ARG A 120 -10.60 8.50 -9.33
N ALA A 121 -11.31 8.62 -10.47
CA ALA A 121 -12.77 8.72 -10.50
C ALA A 121 -13.40 7.47 -9.89
N PHE A 122 -12.87 6.30 -10.20
CA PHE A 122 -13.32 5.03 -9.65
C PHE A 122 -13.22 5.04 -8.13
N TRP A 123 -12.03 5.25 -7.55
CA TRP A 123 -11.85 5.18 -6.10
C TRP A 123 -12.57 6.28 -5.33
N GLN A 124 -12.78 7.45 -5.93
CA GLN A 124 -13.65 8.48 -5.35
C GLN A 124 -15.12 8.04 -5.31
N SER A 125 -15.57 7.19 -6.24
CA SER A 125 -16.93 6.65 -6.25
C SER A 125 -17.13 5.43 -5.35
N GLN A 126 -16.06 4.65 -5.08
CA GLN A 126 -16.14 3.42 -4.29
C GLN A 126 -15.94 3.64 -2.80
N ALA A 127 -15.27 4.71 -2.41
CA ALA A 127 -14.93 5.00 -1.03
C ALA A 127 -15.00 6.52 -0.80
N ASP A 128 -15.17 6.92 0.45
CA ASP A 128 -15.21 8.33 0.86
C ASP A 128 -13.79 8.93 0.88
N TRP A 129 -13.19 8.98 -0.32
CA TRP A 129 -11.85 9.51 -0.54
C TRP A 129 -11.88 10.70 -1.48
N HIS A 130 -11.17 11.76 -1.14
CA HIS A 130 -11.13 13.01 -1.90
C HIS A 130 -9.74 13.24 -2.47
N ALA A 131 -9.67 13.67 -3.73
CA ALA A 131 -8.40 14.05 -4.34
C ALA A 131 -7.83 15.30 -3.63
N VAL A 132 -6.60 15.18 -3.15
CA VAL A 132 -5.87 16.29 -2.51
C VAL A 132 -4.71 16.76 -3.37
N GLU A 133 -4.17 15.91 -4.23
CA GLU A 133 -3.11 16.23 -5.17
C GLU A 133 -3.34 15.50 -6.49
N SER A 134 -2.99 16.17 -7.60
CA SER A 134 -3.00 15.59 -8.94
C SER A 134 -1.84 16.23 -9.73
N HIS A 135 -0.85 15.42 -10.08
CA HIS A 135 0.38 15.83 -10.77
C HIS A 135 0.72 14.82 -11.88
N ASP A 136 1.75 15.12 -12.65
CA ASP A 136 2.22 14.20 -13.71
C ASP A 136 2.73 12.87 -13.14
N TRP A 137 3.30 12.87 -11.92
CA TRP A 137 3.73 11.66 -11.25
C TRP A 137 2.57 10.79 -10.72
N GLY A 138 1.33 11.32 -10.55
CA GLY A 138 0.20 10.55 -10.04
C GLY A 138 -0.85 11.38 -9.31
N VAL A 139 -1.71 10.66 -8.59
CA VAL A 139 -2.84 11.23 -7.85
C VAL A 139 -2.80 10.74 -6.41
N ARG A 140 -3.10 11.65 -5.46
CA ARG A 140 -3.23 11.33 -4.04
C ARG A 140 -4.64 11.59 -3.56
N LEU A 141 -5.25 10.59 -2.91
CA LEU A 141 -6.54 10.69 -2.27
C LEU A 141 -6.40 10.57 -0.76
N ARG A 142 -7.31 11.24 0.00
CA ARG A 142 -7.45 11.09 1.47
C ARG A 142 -8.91 11.03 1.86
N ARG A 143 -9.20 10.37 2.99
CA ARG A 143 -10.56 10.31 3.56
C ARG A 143 -10.99 11.65 4.16
N ALA A 144 -10.05 12.38 4.75
CA ALA A 144 -10.27 13.70 5.32
C ALA A 144 -8.96 14.52 5.28
N PRO A 145 -9.00 15.85 5.37
CA PRO A 145 -7.79 16.68 5.40
C PRO A 145 -6.81 16.31 6.52
N ALA A 146 -7.31 15.86 7.65
CA ALA A 146 -6.49 15.42 8.80
C ALA A 146 -6.01 13.97 8.72
N SER A 147 -6.37 13.21 7.68
CA SER A 147 -5.91 11.83 7.51
C SER A 147 -4.40 11.80 7.28
N THR A 148 -3.71 10.96 8.02
CA THR A 148 -2.26 10.75 7.89
C THR A 148 -1.91 9.70 6.85
N VAL A 149 -2.90 8.94 6.38
CA VAL A 149 -2.73 7.92 5.34
C VAL A 149 -3.42 8.35 4.05
N SER A 150 -2.72 8.16 2.94
CA SER A 150 -3.19 8.47 1.59
C SER A 150 -3.34 7.19 0.75
N LEU A 151 -4.25 7.18 -0.22
CA LEU A 151 -4.18 6.30 -1.38
C LEU A 151 -3.45 7.05 -2.49
N VAL A 152 -2.32 6.52 -2.92
CA VAL A 152 -1.46 7.11 -3.97
C VAL A 152 -1.55 6.23 -5.21
N MET A 153 -1.78 6.83 -6.35
CA MET A 153 -1.88 6.14 -7.64
C MET A 153 -0.97 6.79 -8.66
N GLY A 154 -0.09 6.01 -9.26
CA GLY A 154 0.85 6.52 -10.26
C GLY A 154 1.70 5.43 -10.91
N PRO A 155 2.47 5.80 -11.96
CA PRO A 155 3.38 4.91 -12.64
C PRO A 155 4.63 4.60 -11.77
N PRO A 156 5.37 3.51 -12.09
CA PRO A 156 5.09 2.61 -13.22
C PRO A 156 4.10 1.50 -12.86
N ALA A 157 3.22 1.14 -13.80
CA ALA A 157 2.38 -0.04 -13.67
C ALA A 157 2.92 -1.21 -14.47
N ALA A 158 3.21 -2.31 -13.80
CA ALA A 158 3.50 -3.57 -14.49
C ALA A 158 2.20 -4.17 -15.06
N PRO A 159 2.28 -4.97 -16.14
CA PRO A 159 1.13 -5.72 -16.63
C PRO A 159 0.51 -6.58 -15.52
N LYS A 160 -0.81 -6.72 -15.55
CA LYS A 160 -1.52 -7.59 -14.61
C LYS A 160 -1.36 -9.04 -15.04
N GLU A 161 -0.48 -9.78 -14.37
CA GLU A 161 -0.17 -11.18 -14.70
C GLU A 161 -0.95 -12.19 -13.85
N ALA A 162 -1.30 -11.81 -12.62
CA ALA A 162 -1.95 -12.70 -11.67
C ALA A 162 -2.86 -11.89 -10.71
N ARG A 163 -3.59 -12.62 -9.86
CA ARG A 163 -4.36 -12.01 -8.77
C ARG A 163 -3.43 -11.26 -7.81
N ASN A 164 -3.81 -10.04 -7.44
CA ASN A 164 -3.03 -9.23 -6.52
C ASN A 164 -2.98 -9.86 -5.13
N ARG A 165 -1.79 -9.89 -4.55
CA ARG A 165 -1.57 -10.37 -3.20
C ARG A 165 -2.10 -9.39 -2.15
N LEU A 166 -1.95 -8.09 -2.40
CA LEU A 166 -2.55 -7.02 -1.62
C LEU A 166 -3.79 -6.51 -2.35
N ARG A 167 -4.88 -6.30 -1.61
CA ARG A 167 -6.14 -5.81 -2.16
C ARG A 167 -6.77 -4.82 -1.21
N LEU A 168 -7.39 -3.79 -1.76
CA LEU A 168 -8.20 -2.87 -0.98
C LEU A 168 -9.49 -3.56 -0.51
N GLU A 169 -9.98 -3.15 0.64
CA GLU A 169 -11.29 -3.52 1.15
C GLU A 169 -12.05 -2.25 1.48
N VAL A 170 -13.28 -2.16 1.00
CA VAL A 170 -14.16 -1.01 1.21
C VAL A 170 -15.49 -1.48 1.78
N THR A 171 -16.07 -0.70 2.67
CA THR A 171 -17.42 -0.96 3.19
C THR A 171 -18.42 -0.17 2.38
N GLN A 172 -19.38 -0.85 1.77
CA GLN A 172 -20.46 -0.26 0.99
C GLN A 172 -21.78 -0.94 1.38
N ARG A 173 -22.71 -0.16 1.94
CA ARG A 173 -24.00 -0.68 2.42
C ARG A 173 -24.97 -1.05 1.31
N ASP A 174 -24.82 -0.41 0.14
CA ASP A 174 -25.74 -0.55 -0.99
C ASP A 174 -25.22 -1.52 -2.05
N ARG A 175 -24.19 -2.28 -1.74
CA ARG A 175 -23.60 -3.27 -2.64
C ARG A 175 -23.44 -4.61 -1.93
N GLU A 176 -23.78 -5.69 -2.64
CA GLU A 176 -23.56 -7.04 -2.14
C GLU A 176 -22.06 -7.28 -1.84
N PRO A 177 -21.75 -7.87 -0.67
CA PRO A 177 -20.38 -8.23 -0.33
C PRO A 177 -19.77 -9.16 -1.40
N GLY A 178 -18.49 -8.96 -1.71
CA GLY A 178 -17.82 -9.78 -2.70
C GLY A 178 -16.52 -9.19 -3.20
N GLU A 179 -15.90 -9.90 -4.16
CA GLU A 179 -14.71 -9.44 -4.86
C GLU A 179 -15.08 -8.84 -6.21
N PHE A 180 -14.49 -7.71 -6.51
CA PHE A 180 -14.72 -6.93 -7.72
C PHE A 180 -13.40 -6.48 -8.32
N LEU A 181 -13.44 -5.90 -9.51
CA LEU A 181 -12.29 -5.31 -10.18
C LEU A 181 -12.41 -3.80 -10.24
N ASP A 182 -11.31 -3.11 -10.03
CA ASP A 182 -11.19 -1.68 -10.28
C ASP A 182 -11.01 -1.38 -11.78
N ALA A 183 -10.85 -0.11 -12.13
CA ALA A 183 -10.75 0.34 -13.52
C ALA A 183 -9.52 -0.24 -14.27
N SER A 184 -8.48 -0.69 -13.56
CA SER A 184 -7.26 -1.30 -14.12
C SER A 184 -7.17 -2.82 -13.86
N GLY A 185 -8.29 -3.45 -13.51
CA GLY A 185 -8.39 -4.90 -13.27
C GLY A 185 -7.75 -5.37 -11.97
N ASN A 186 -7.50 -4.49 -10.98
CA ASN A 186 -7.06 -4.92 -9.67
C ASN A 186 -8.25 -5.39 -8.83
N GLU A 187 -8.09 -6.51 -8.15
CA GLU A 187 -9.11 -7.02 -7.26
C GLU A 187 -9.25 -6.13 -6.03
N PHE A 188 -10.48 -5.86 -5.63
CA PHE A 188 -10.83 -5.28 -4.35
C PHE A 188 -12.04 -5.98 -3.74
N HIS A 189 -12.22 -5.85 -2.45
CA HIS A 189 -13.30 -6.50 -1.72
C HIS A 189 -14.28 -5.49 -1.17
N VAL A 190 -15.58 -5.78 -1.29
CA VAL A 190 -16.66 -5.02 -0.68
C VAL A 190 -17.19 -5.80 0.52
N THR A 191 -17.36 -5.12 1.64
CA THR A 191 -18.04 -5.63 2.85
C THR A 191 -19.31 -4.82 3.08
N GLY A 192 -20.30 -5.46 3.63
CA GLY A 192 -21.57 -4.84 4.02
C GLY A 192 -21.49 -4.07 5.34
#